data_5b76102d83a38e1696430148701c7496
#
_entry.id   5b76102d83a38e1696430148701c7496
#
_cell.length_a   1.000
_cell.length_b   1.000
_cell.length_c   1.000
_cell.angle_alpha   90.00
_cell.angle_beta   90.00
_cell.angle_gamma   90.00
#
_symmetry.space_group_name_H-M   'P 1'
#
loop_
_entity.id
_entity.type
_entity.pdbx_description
1 polymer ?
#
loop_
_entity_poly.entity_id
_entity_poly.type
_entity_poly.pdbx_seq_one_letter_code
_entity_poly.pdbx_strand_id
1 'polypeptide(L)'
;SETSTTTSSTTTLGESSSGEVYNEAELVVPPILLKPLIGATGILTSTSEDWEVISEIVPLDMGVKIRTADNGTAQMTFEDGSALLMGGNSVINIRSFDYDEEEKARVLTVDVISGSIAYDIRSEGLTASLAKIVTPTAELSVHGTEGVFEYDVTSLSAKSTVLEGGEEADDAVFSELLPNEEGVPVLVAVSQTAGTELGSATTGGSGWTNEDSSTVALIVD
;
A
#
# COMPACT_ATOMS: atom_id res chain seq x y z
N SER A 1 -11.10 51.74 4.49
CA SER A 1 -10.05 51.67 3.49
C SER A 1 -8.79 51.07 4.15
N GLU A 2 -8.63 49.79 4.05
CA GLU A 2 -7.37 49.13 4.48
C GLU A 2 -6.66 48.60 3.24
N THR A 3 -5.44 49.07 3.06
CA THR A 3 -4.60 48.80 1.93
C THR A 3 -3.81 47.53 2.22
N SER A 4 -4.06 46.47 1.47
CA SER A 4 -3.25 45.23 1.52
C SER A 4 -1.92 45.47 0.85
N THR A 5 -0.82 45.34 1.60
CA THR A 5 0.54 45.42 1.09
C THR A 5 1.04 44.05 0.71
N THR A 6 1.09 43.77 -0.58
CA THR A 6 1.74 42.57 -1.13
C THR A 6 3.25 42.74 -1.07
N THR A 7 3.91 41.89 -0.29
CA THR A 7 5.38 41.88 -0.20
C THR A 7 5.90 40.98 -1.33
N SER A 8 6.41 41.62 -2.41
CA SER A 8 7.15 40.92 -3.47
C SER A 8 8.56 40.62 -3.01
N SER A 9 8.94 39.38 -2.88
CA SER A 9 10.32 38.95 -2.68
C SER A 9 11.06 39.06 -4.01
N THR A 10 12.00 39.97 -4.09
CA THR A 10 12.88 40.15 -5.26
C THR A 10 14.04 39.18 -5.13
N THR A 11 14.06 38.12 -5.91
CA THR A 11 15.20 37.21 -6.05
C THR A 11 16.21 37.87 -6.98
N THR A 12 17.42 38.10 -6.49
CA THR A 12 18.53 38.66 -7.24
C THR A 12 19.06 37.62 -8.22
N LEU A 13 18.92 37.90 -9.52
CA LEU A 13 19.46 37.05 -10.60
C LEU A 13 20.99 37.26 -10.64
N GLY A 14 21.75 36.17 -10.46
CA GLY A 14 23.18 36.13 -10.75
C GLY A 14 23.39 36.00 -12.26
N GLU A 15 23.94 37.01 -12.91
CA GLU A 15 24.32 36.93 -14.32
C GLU A 15 25.55 36.03 -14.48
N SER A 16 25.38 34.89 -15.13
CA SER A 16 26.47 34.11 -15.72
C SER A 16 26.68 34.55 -17.17
N SER A 17 27.92 34.66 -17.59
CA SER A 17 28.38 35.33 -18.83
C SER A 17 28.01 34.60 -20.15
N SER A 18 27.03 33.73 -20.17
CA SER A 18 26.52 33.02 -21.37
C SER A 18 25.04 33.24 -21.68
N GLY A 19 24.33 34.04 -20.88
CA GLY A 19 22.95 34.43 -21.24
C GLY A 19 21.89 33.32 -21.31
N GLU A 20 22.20 32.12 -20.87
CA GLU A 20 21.19 31.04 -20.75
C GLU A 20 20.53 31.12 -19.38
N VAL A 21 19.28 31.54 -19.38
CA VAL A 21 18.40 31.45 -18.20
C VAL A 21 18.00 29.98 -18.05
N TYR A 22 18.69 29.27 -17.17
CA TYR A 22 18.21 27.94 -16.74
C TYR A 22 17.00 28.18 -15.85
N ASN A 23 15.84 27.82 -16.39
CA ASN A 23 14.65 27.70 -15.60
C ASN A 23 14.87 26.40 -14.78
N GLU A 24 15.20 26.51 -13.50
CA GLU A 24 15.17 25.36 -12.59
C GLU A 24 13.73 24.86 -12.56
N ALA A 25 13.42 23.94 -13.46
CA ALA A 25 12.18 23.22 -13.37
C ALA A 25 12.25 22.45 -12.03
N GLU A 26 11.41 22.82 -11.10
CA GLU A 26 11.21 22.09 -9.86
C GLU A 26 10.98 20.62 -10.24
N LEU A 27 11.92 19.76 -9.84
CA LEU A 27 11.83 18.32 -10.07
C LEU A 27 10.67 17.79 -9.21
N VAL A 28 9.48 17.77 -9.79
CA VAL A 28 8.32 17.13 -9.15
C VAL A 28 8.60 15.63 -9.10
N VAL A 29 8.94 15.12 -7.93
CA VAL A 29 9.09 13.70 -7.70
C VAL A 29 7.69 13.09 -7.74
N PRO A 30 7.43 12.09 -8.60
CA PRO A 30 6.12 11.44 -8.63
C PRO A 30 5.83 10.77 -7.28
N PRO A 31 4.59 10.84 -6.78
CA PRO A 31 4.23 10.31 -5.47
C PRO A 31 4.37 8.78 -5.36
N ILE A 32 4.35 8.07 -6.50
CA ILE A 32 4.50 6.62 -6.56
C ILE A 32 5.45 6.25 -7.70
N LEU A 33 6.46 5.44 -7.40
CA LEU A 33 7.39 4.89 -8.39
C LEU A 33 7.30 3.37 -8.42
N LEU A 34 7.19 2.78 -9.62
CA LEU A 34 7.25 1.34 -9.84
C LEU A 34 8.57 0.97 -10.49
N LYS A 35 9.29 0.03 -9.89
CA LYS A 35 10.56 -0.51 -10.37
C LYS A 35 10.42 -2.01 -10.63
N PRO A 36 10.49 -2.49 -11.88
CA PRO A 36 10.67 -3.91 -12.18
C PRO A 36 12.00 -4.38 -11.60
N LEU A 37 12.03 -5.55 -10.96
CA LEU A 37 13.26 -6.13 -10.38
C LEU A 37 13.68 -7.39 -11.12
N ILE A 38 12.80 -8.38 -11.19
CA ILE A 38 13.06 -9.68 -11.81
C ILE A 38 11.85 -10.05 -12.68
N GLY A 39 12.10 -10.73 -13.80
CA GLY A 39 11.05 -11.19 -14.70
C GLY A 39 10.27 -10.04 -15.37
N ALA A 40 9.11 -10.35 -15.91
CA ALA A 40 8.27 -9.36 -16.55
C ALA A 40 7.30 -8.70 -15.57
N THR A 41 7.23 -7.38 -15.66
CA THR A 41 6.22 -6.54 -14.97
C THR A 41 5.41 -5.81 -16.02
N GLY A 42 4.10 -5.81 -15.87
CA GLY A 42 3.18 -5.10 -16.76
C GLY A 42 2.29 -4.14 -16.01
N ILE A 43 1.93 -3.06 -16.67
CA ILE A 43 0.94 -2.08 -16.20
C ILE A 43 -0.26 -2.06 -17.13
N LEU A 44 -1.43 -1.76 -16.56
CA LEU A 44 -2.68 -1.56 -17.28
C LEU A 44 -3.32 -0.27 -16.78
N THR A 45 -3.31 0.73 -17.63
CA THR A 45 -3.92 2.03 -17.34
C THR A 45 -5.44 1.99 -17.57
N SER A 46 -6.16 2.95 -17.02
CA SER A 46 -7.62 3.07 -17.22
C SER A 46 -8.02 3.38 -18.68
N THR A 47 -7.07 3.82 -19.48
CA THR A 47 -7.27 4.19 -20.90
C THR A 47 -6.84 3.12 -21.89
N SER A 48 -6.22 2.02 -21.42
CA SER A 48 -5.75 0.91 -22.25
C SER A 48 -6.52 -0.36 -21.93
N GLU A 49 -6.76 -1.19 -22.95
CA GLU A 49 -7.29 -2.55 -22.79
C GLU A 49 -6.15 -3.60 -22.71
N ASP A 50 -4.94 -3.21 -23.11
CA ASP A 50 -3.79 -4.09 -23.18
C ASP A 50 -2.76 -3.79 -22.09
N TRP A 51 -2.11 -4.84 -21.60
CA TRP A 51 -0.99 -4.74 -20.66
C TRP A 51 0.27 -4.28 -21.36
N GLU A 52 0.85 -3.19 -20.88
CA GLU A 52 2.16 -2.70 -21.30
C GLU A 52 3.25 -3.30 -20.40
N VAL A 53 4.24 -3.95 -21.00
CA VAL A 53 5.40 -4.48 -20.27
C VAL A 53 6.40 -3.35 -20.07
N ILE A 54 6.82 -3.16 -18.82
CA ILE A 54 7.81 -2.16 -18.43
C ILE A 54 9.15 -2.81 -18.10
N SER A 55 10.25 -2.12 -18.41
CA SER A 55 11.63 -2.54 -18.12
C SER A 55 12.43 -1.52 -17.33
N GLU A 56 11.87 -0.34 -17.14
CA GLU A 56 12.51 0.79 -16.45
C GLU A 56 11.60 1.27 -15.30
N ILE A 57 12.13 2.15 -14.44
CA ILE A 57 11.36 2.78 -13.40
C ILE A 57 10.35 3.73 -14.05
N VAL A 58 9.08 3.59 -13.67
CA VAL A 58 8.00 4.44 -14.17
C VAL A 58 7.22 5.06 -13.01
N PRO A 59 6.76 6.31 -13.18
CA PRO A 59 5.76 6.86 -12.25
C PRO A 59 4.44 6.14 -12.43
N LEU A 60 3.69 5.99 -11.34
CA LEU A 60 2.36 5.42 -11.36
C LEU A 60 1.31 6.45 -11.00
N ASP A 61 0.22 6.43 -11.76
CA ASP A 61 -1.03 7.09 -11.40
C ASP A 61 -1.91 6.14 -10.57
N MET A 62 -2.81 6.70 -9.78
CA MET A 62 -3.83 5.92 -9.07
C MET A 62 -4.76 5.22 -10.06
N GLY A 63 -5.22 4.01 -9.68
CA GLY A 63 -6.09 3.19 -10.51
C GLY A 63 -5.39 2.37 -11.58
N VAL A 64 -4.07 2.51 -11.74
CA VAL A 64 -3.26 1.66 -12.61
C VAL A 64 -3.13 0.28 -11.98
N LYS A 65 -3.45 -0.76 -12.76
CA LYS A 65 -3.20 -2.15 -12.34
C LYS A 65 -1.80 -2.57 -12.71
N ILE A 66 -1.15 -3.26 -11.79
CA ILE A 66 0.20 -3.80 -11.96
C ILE A 66 0.13 -5.31 -11.88
N ARG A 67 0.86 -6.01 -12.75
CA ARG A 67 1.04 -7.47 -12.65
C ARG A 67 2.50 -7.87 -12.76
N THR A 68 2.85 -8.97 -12.11
CA THR A 68 4.14 -9.66 -12.27
C THR A 68 3.94 -11.01 -12.94
N ALA A 69 4.92 -11.46 -13.72
CA ALA A 69 4.96 -12.82 -14.24
C ALA A 69 5.21 -13.84 -13.11
N ASP A 70 5.14 -15.13 -13.43
CA ASP A 70 5.32 -16.24 -12.48
C ASP A 70 6.60 -16.13 -11.61
N ASN A 71 7.71 -15.75 -12.22
CA ASN A 71 8.96 -15.49 -11.53
C ASN A 71 9.29 -13.99 -11.43
N GLY A 72 8.27 -13.14 -11.61
CA GLY A 72 8.43 -11.70 -11.61
C GLY A 72 8.44 -11.14 -10.20
N THR A 73 9.18 -10.05 -9.99
CA THR A 73 9.09 -9.22 -8.80
C THR A 73 9.19 -7.76 -9.19
N ALA A 74 8.45 -6.92 -8.50
CA ALA A 74 8.48 -5.47 -8.71
C ALA A 74 8.34 -4.74 -7.39
N GLN A 75 9.02 -3.61 -7.25
CA GLN A 75 8.97 -2.77 -6.07
C GLN A 75 8.23 -1.48 -6.38
N MET A 76 7.35 -1.09 -5.50
CA MET A 76 6.79 0.27 -5.45
C MET A 76 7.36 1.02 -4.27
N THR A 77 7.66 2.28 -4.47
CA THR A 77 8.04 3.21 -3.42
C THR A 77 7.11 4.41 -3.45
N PHE A 78 6.72 4.87 -2.27
CA PHE A 78 5.83 5.99 -2.07
C PHE A 78 6.60 7.19 -1.54
N GLU A 79 6.08 8.39 -1.76
CA GLU A 79 6.70 9.65 -1.34
C GLU A 79 6.92 9.72 0.18
N ASP A 80 6.05 9.10 0.97
CA ASP A 80 6.16 9.00 2.44
C ASP A 80 7.27 8.03 2.90
N GLY A 81 7.97 7.38 1.97
CA GLY A 81 9.02 6.41 2.23
C GLY A 81 8.52 4.98 2.48
N SER A 82 7.21 4.73 2.43
CA SER A 82 6.65 3.37 2.45
C SER A 82 7.02 2.61 1.17
N ALA A 83 7.06 1.29 1.25
CA ALA A 83 7.37 0.43 0.10
C ALA A 83 6.50 -0.82 0.06
N LEU A 84 6.23 -1.29 -1.16
CA LEU A 84 5.61 -2.58 -1.42
C LEU A 84 6.49 -3.38 -2.39
N LEU A 85 6.66 -4.67 -2.11
CA LEU A 85 7.35 -5.61 -2.99
C LEU A 85 6.35 -6.67 -3.46
N MET A 86 6.05 -6.69 -4.75
CA MET A 86 5.19 -7.70 -5.36
C MET A 86 5.96 -8.99 -5.60
N GLY A 87 5.39 -10.12 -5.20
CA GLY A 87 5.84 -11.46 -5.57
C GLY A 87 5.40 -11.87 -6.98
N GLY A 88 5.75 -13.09 -7.40
CA GLY A 88 5.33 -13.65 -8.69
C GLY A 88 3.82 -13.90 -8.77
N ASN A 89 3.27 -13.86 -9.99
CA ASN A 89 1.84 -14.05 -10.27
C ASN A 89 0.92 -13.10 -9.49
N SER A 90 1.42 -11.94 -9.13
CA SER A 90 0.66 -10.95 -8.38
C SER A 90 -0.01 -9.96 -9.31
N VAL A 91 -1.23 -9.56 -8.95
CA VAL A 91 -1.97 -8.46 -9.60
C VAL A 91 -2.48 -7.55 -8.49
N ILE A 92 -2.10 -6.28 -8.56
CA ILE A 92 -2.53 -5.26 -7.60
C ILE A 92 -3.02 -4.00 -8.31
N ASN A 93 -3.70 -3.15 -7.56
CA ASN A 93 -4.11 -1.82 -7.95
C ASN A 93 -3.91 -0.85 -6.80
N ILE A 94 -3.32 0.32 -7.04
CA ILE A 94 -3.27 1.39 -6.04
C ILE A 94 -4.57 2.18 -6.14
N ARG A 95 -5.48 1.95 -5.19
CA ARG A 95 -6.79 2.61 -5.19
C ARG A 95 -6.69 4.07 -4.78
N SER A 96 -5.88 4.37 -3.77
CA SER A 96 -5.61 5.71 -3.30
C SER A 96 -4.23 5.82 -2.67
N PHE A 97 -3.59 6.94 -2.89
CA PHE A 97 -2.42 7.40 -2.13
C PHE A 97 -2.51 8.92 -2.04
N ASP A 98 -2.48 9.42 -0.82
CA ASP A 98 -2.46 10.83 -0.49
C ASP A 98 -1.52 11.03 0.69
N TYR A 99 -0.56 11.92 0.56
CA TYR A 99 0.41 12.25 1.59
C TYR A 99 0.53 13.75 1.74
N ASP A 100 0.22 14.23 2.92
CA ASP A 100 0.37 15.64 3.30
C ASP A 100 1.59 15.78 4.23
N GLU A 101 2.65 16.38 3.70
CA GLU A 101 3.89 16.60 4.42
C GLU A 101 3.74 17.66 5.53
N GLU A 102 2.86 18.65 5.37
CA GLU A 102 2.64 19.72 6.34
C GLU A 102 1.83 19.20 7.54
N GLU A 103 0.77 18.46 7.26
CA GLU A 103 -0.10 17.85 8.29
C GLU A 103 0.48 16.54 8.83
N LYS A 104 1.52 15.99 8.18
CA LYS A 104 2.08 14.66 8.49
C LYS A 104 1.00 13.58 8.48
N ALA A 105 0.20 13.57 7.44
CA ALA A 105 -0.92 12.66 7.27
C ALA A 105 -0.78 11.82 6.00
N ARG A 106 -1.19 10.56 6.06
CA ARG A 106 -1.20 9.65 4.91
C ARG A 106 -2.47 8.82 4.84
N VAL A 107 -2.96 8.64 3.59
CA VAL A 107 -3.96 7.64 3.23
C VAL A 107 -3.40 6.78 2.11
N LEU A 108 -3.31 5.46 2.31
CA LEU A 108 -2.90 4.49 1.31
C LEU A 108 -3.91 3.35 1.26
N THR A 109 -4.42 3.01 0.08
CA THR A 109 -5.24 1.82 -0.11
C THR A 109 -4.76 1.04 -1.32
N VAL A 110 -4.43 -0.23 -1.10
CA VAL A 110 -3.95 -1.15 -2.12
C VAL A 110 -4.91 -2.31 -2.26
N ASP A 111 -5.40 -2.56 -3.48
CA ASP A 111 -6.17 -3.75 -3.79
C ASP A 111 -5.22 -4.87 -4.23
N VAL A 112 -5.22 -5.99 -3.53
CA VAL A 112 -4.57 -7.22 -3.96
C VAL A 112 -5.61 -8.11 -4.64
N ILE A 113 -5.53 -8.16 -5.97
CA ILE A 113 -6.47 -8.92 -6.80
C ILE A 113 -6.07 -10.40 -6.81
N SER A 114 -4.75 -10.67 -6.79
CA SER A 114 -4.19 -12.02 -6.64
C SER A 114 -2.71 -11.94 -6.26
N GLY A 115 -2.16 -13.01 -5.68
CA GLY A 115 -0.74 -13.18 -5.40
C GLY A 115 -0.33 -12.63 -4.04
N SER A 116 0.92 -12.16 -3.94
CA SER A 116 1.52 -11.74 -2.67
C SER A 116 2.23 -10.40 -2.77
N ILE A 117 2.19 -9.67 -1.67
CA ILE A 117 2.99 -8.47 -1.46
C ILE A 117 3.69 -8.54 -0.10
N ALA A 118 4.97 -8.17 -0.06
CA ALA A 118 5.60 -7.74 1.17
C ALA A 118 5.42 -6.22 1.28
N TYR A 119 5.15 -5.74 2.48
CA TYR A 119 4.92 -4.32 2.75
C TYR A 119 5.84 -3.83 3.86
N ASP A 120 6.34 -2.62 3.69
CA ASP A 120 7.01 -1.81 4.70
C ASP A 120 6.27 -0.48 4.76
N ILE A 121 5.37 -0.34 5.71
CA ILE A 121 4.51 0.82 5.87
C ILE A 121 5.04 1.67 7.01
N ARG A 122 5.56 2.84 6.69
CA ARG A 122 6.14 3.75 7.68
C ARG A 122 5.07 4.58 8.37
N SER A 123 5.21 4.75 9.68
CA SER A 123 4.37 5.65 10.48
C SER A 123 5.18 6.67 11.26
N GLU A 124 6.51 6.56 11.26
CA GLU A 124 7.38 7.45 12.00
C GLU A 124 7.20 8.91 11.58
N GLY A 125 6.91 9.75 12.55
CA GLY A 125 6.69 11.19 12.34
C GLY A 125 5.33 11.56 11.75
N LEU A 126 4.44 10.59 11.48
CA LEU A 126 3.07 10.86 11.04
C LEU A 126 2.16 11.13 12.24
N THR A 127 1.29 12.12 12.12
CA THR A 127 0.22 12.43 13.10
C THR A 127 -1.05 11.64 12.80
N ALA A 128 -1.26 11.26 11.52
CA ALA A 128 -2.35 10.42 11.07
C ALA A 128 -1.88 9.50 9.96
N SER A 129 -2.14 8.19 10.11
CA SER A 129 -1.79 7.20 9.11
C SER A 129 -2.94 6.21 8.94
N LEU A 130 -3.44 6.11 7.71
CA LEU A 130 -4.38 5.08 7.30
C LEU A 130 -3.77 4.33 6.12
N ALA A 131 -3.31 3.10 6.35
CA ALA A 131 -2.87 2.22 5.28
C ALA A 131 -3.71 0.95 5.30
N LYS A 132 -4.24 0.58 4.14
CA LYS A 132 -5.09 -0.59 3.96
C LYS A 132 -4.64 -1.42 2.77
N ILE A 133 -4.62 -2.73 2.96
CA ILE A 133 -4.45 -3.73 1.91
C ILE A 133 -5.76 -4.51 1.84
N VAL A 134 -6.40 -4.51 0.67
CA VAL A 134 -7.78 -4.98 0.50
C VAL A 134 -7.84 -6.07 -0.54
N THR A 135 -8.61 -7.11 -0.27
CA THR A 135 -9.01 -8.16 -1.23
C THR A 135 -10.53 -8.24 -1.31
N PRO A 136 -11.12 -9.04 -2.20
CA PRO A 136 -12.56 -9.25 -2.21
C PRO A 136 -13.14 -9.85 -0.92
N THR A 137 -12.33 -10.51 -0.10
CA THR A 137 -12.76 -11.25 1.08
C THR A 137 -12.13 -10.80 2.39
N ALA A 138 -11.10 -9.95 2.33
CA ALA A 138 -10.36 -9.53 3.52
C ALA A 138 -9.80 -8.11 3.38
N GLU A 139 -9.56 -7.47 4.51
CA GLU A 139 -8.88 -6.19 4.64
C GLU A 139 -7.81 -6.29 5.74
N LEU A 140 -6.63 -5.76 5.46
CA LEU A 140 -5.58 -5.55 6.44
C LEU A 140 -5.36 -4.04 6.62
N SER A 141 -5.59 -3.53 7.83
CA SER A 141 -5.20 -2.18 8.23
C SER A 141 -3.83 -2.23 8.88
N VAL A 142 -2.89 -1.40 8.43
CA VAL A 142 -1.48 -1.42 8.85
C VAL A 142 -1.11 -0.10 9.52
N HIS A 143 -0.42 -0.18 10.67
CA HIS A 143 -0.03 0.96 11.50
C HIS A 143 1.48 1.00 11.74
N GLY A 144 2.27 1.20 10.65
CA GLY A 144 3.72 1.33 10.78
C GLY A 144 4.44 0.00 11.01
N THR A 145 4.28 -0.94 10.10
CA THR A 145 4.66 -2.34 10.24
C THR A 145 5.26 -2.88 8.97
N GLU A 146 6.13 -3.88 9.08
CA GLU A 146 6.56 -4.75 7.99
C GLU A 146 5.82 -6.08 8.03
N GLY A 147 5.47 -6.60 6.85
CA GLY A 147 4.83 -7.89 6.77
C GLY A 147 4.65 -8.41 5.35
N VAL A 148 3.96 -9.53 5.27
CA VAL A 148 3.57 -10.17 4.00
C VAL A 148 2.07 -10.38 4.01
N PHE A 149 1.45 -10.06 2.88
CA PHE A 149 0.03 -10.31 2.63
C PHE A 149 -0.13 -11.09 1.35
N GLU A 150 -0.87 -12.19 1.41
CA GLU A 150 -1.10 -13.10 0.30
C GLU A 150 -2.60 -13.27 0.06
N TYR A 151 -3.00 -13.34 -1.20
CA TYR A 151 -4.37 -13.64 -1.61
C TYR A 151 -4.39 -14.67 -2.71
N ASP A 152 -5.00 -15.82 -2.43
CA ASP A 152 -5.26 -16.87 -3.41
C ASP A 152 -6.68 -16.73 -3.96
N VAL A 153 -6.76 -16.27 -5.20
CA VAL A 153 -8.04 -16.10 -5.91
C VAL A 153 -8.76 -17.42 -6.16
N THR A 154 -8.06 -18.54 -6.16
CA THR A 154 -8.65 -19.87 -6.42
C THR A 154 -9.41 -20.38 -5.20
N SER A 155 -8.82 -20.25 -4.03
CA SER A 155 -9.44 -20.63 -2.75
C SER A 155 -10.20 -19.46 -2.10
N LEU A 156 -10.11 -18.27 -2.66
CA LEU A 156 -10.66 -17.03 -2.09
C LEU A 156 -10.17 -16.78 -0.65
N SER A 157 -8.93 -17.16 -0.38
CA SER A 157 -8.34 -17.04 0.95
C SER A 157 -7.26 -15.96 1.00
N ALA A 158 -7.23 -15.22 2.09
CA ALA A 158 -6.20 -14.25 2.39
C ALA A 158 -5.38 -14.71 3.60
N LYS A 159 -4.09 -14.31 3.63
CA LYS A 159 -3.17 -14.59 4.72
C LYS A 159 -2.33 -13.35 4.98
N SER A 160 -2.14 -13.03 6.25
CA SER A 160 -1.29 -11.94 6.69
C SER A 160 -0.26 -12.45 7.68
N THR A 161 0.98 -12.02 7.52
CA THR A 161 2.07 -12.27 8.46
C THR A 161 2.75 -10.95 8.77
N VAL A 162 2.75 -10.55 10.04
CA VAL A 162 3.47 -9.36 10.52
C VAL A 162 4.87 -9.81 10.93
N LEU A 163 5.90 -9.23 10.31
CA LEU A 163 7.30 -9.57 10.53
C LEU A 163 7.94 -8.67 11.59
N GLU A 164 7.72 -7.36 11.46
CA GLU A 164 8.25 -6.36 12.38
C GLU A 164 7.19 -5.27 12.59
N GLY A 165 7.03 -4.82 13.81
CA GLY A 165 6.05 -3.81 14.21
C GLY A 165 6.61 -2.84 15.23
N GLY A 166 5.82 -1.81 15.55
CA GLY A 166 6.14 -0.83 16.58
C GLY A 166 6.00 -1.37 18.00
N GLU A 167 6.19 -0.50 19.00
CA GLU A 167 6.00 -0.84 20.42
C GLU A 167 4.52 -0.88 20.84
N GLU A 168 3.59 -0.56 19.93
CA GLU A 168 2.15 -0.53 20.19
C GLU A 168 1.50 -1.90 19.97
N ALA A 169 0.43 -2.17 20.72
CA ALA A 169 -0.21 -3.49 20.79
C ALA A 169 -0.93 -3.91 19.49
N ASP A 170 -1.18 -2.98 18.56
CA ASP A 170 -1.96 -3.19 17.34
C ASP A 170 -1.15 -2.75 16.11
N ASP A 171 -0.13 -3.52 15.74
CA ASP A 171 0.71 -3.24 14.56
C ASP A 171 -0.08 -3.35 13.24
N ALA A 172 -1.03 -4.30 13.21
CA ALA A 172 -1.95 -4.45 12.08
C ALA A 172 -3.29 -5.05 12.56
N VAL A 173 -4.36 -4.76 11.83
CA VAL A 173 -5.68 -5.35 12.05
C VAL A 173 -6.11 -6.07 10.78
N PHE A 174 -6.18 -7.39 10.84
CA PHE A 174 -6.68 -8.22 9.77
C PHE A 174 -8.19 -8.43 9.94
N SER A 175 -8.96 -8.18 8.89
CA SER A 175 -10.41 -8.34 8.90
C SER A 175 -10.85 -9.22 7.73
N GLU A 176 -11.74 -10.17 8.00
CA GLU A 176 -12.28 -11.07 6.99
C GLU A 176 -13.80 -10.98 6.93
N LEU A 177 -14.35 -11.16 5.73
CA LEU A 177 -15.79 -11.18 5.50
C LEU A 177 -16.32 -12.59 5.79
N LEU A 178 -16.93 -12.78 6.95
CA LEU A 178 -17.48 -14.06 7.39
C LEU A 178 -19.01 -13.99 7.48
N PRO A 179 -19.74 -15.11 7.20
CA PRO A 179 -21.18 -15.14 7.43
C PRO A 179 -21.47 -15.20 8.94
N ASN A 180 -22.39 -14.35 9.39
CA ASN A 180 -22.96 -14.43 10.73
C ASN A 180 -23.94 -15.63 10.86
N GLU A 181 -24.59 -15.78 12.00
CA GLU A 181 -25.56 -16.87 12.25
C GLU A 181 -26.73 -16.87 11.27
N GLU A 182 -27.04 -15.76 10.65
CA GLU A 182 -28.10 -15.58 9.64
C GLU A 182 -27.59 -15.76 8.20
N GLY A 183 -26.28 -16.04 8.02
CA GLY A 183 -25.64 -16.18 6.72
C GLY A 183 -25.32 -14.85 6.03
N VAL A 184 -25.44 -13.72 6.74
CA VAL A 184 -25.10 -12.40 6.21
C VAL A 184 -23.61 -12.16 6.38
N PRO A 185 -22.87 -11.74 5.32
CA PRO A 185 -21.45 -11.42 5.42
C PRO A 185 -21.23 -10.24 6.37
N VAL A 186 -20.39 -10.43 7.38
CA VAL A 186 -19.96 -9.39 8.33
C VAL A 186 -18.43 -9.36 8.38
N LEU A 187 -17.89 -8.18 8.58
CA LEU A 187 -16.45 -8.00 8.73
C LEU A 187 -16.05 -8.36 10.16
N VAL A 188 -15.18 -9.35 10.30
CA VAL A 188 -14.63 -9.79 11.60
C VAL A 188 -13.16 -9.38 11.65
N ALA A 189 -12.79 -8.60 12.64
CA ALA A 189 -11.45 -8.06 12.81
C ALA A 189 -10.65 -8.82 13.88
N VAL A 190 -9.36 -9.02 13.62
CA VAL A 190 -8.39 -9.61 14.55
C VAL A 190 -7.11 -8.78 14.53
N SER A 191 -6.71 -8.26 15.68
CA SER A 191 -5.44 -7.54 15.80
C SER A 191 -4.24 -8.47 15.66
N GLN A 192 -3.20 -8.00 14.97
CA GLN A 192 -1.93 -8.70 14.80
C GLN A 192 -0.79 -7.91 15.44
N THR A 193 0.14 -8.63 16.03
CA THR A 193 1.42 -8.11 16.50
C THR A 193 2.57 -8.78 15.75
N ALA A 194 3.77 -8.21 15.83
CA ALA A 194 4.95 -8.76 15.18
C ALA A 194 5.19 -10.23 15.54
N GLY A 195 5.57 -11.04 14.55
CA GLY A 195 5.77 -12.47 14.69
C GLY A 195 4.49 -13.32 14.65
N THR A 196 3.33 -12.72 14.35
CA THR A 196 2.07 -13.45 14.20
C THR A 196 1.68 -13.67 12.75
N GLU A 197 1.06 -14.81 12.47
CA GLU A 197 0.48 -15.14 11.18
C GLU A 197 -1.02 -15.36 11.34
N LEU A 198 -1.83 -14.74 10.49
CA LEU A 198 -3.26 -14.95 10.39
C LEU A 198 -3.64 -15.31 8.97
N GLY A 199 -4.48 -16.32 8.82
CA GLY A 199 -5.01 -16.72 7.53
C GLY A 199 -6.51 -16.90 7.57
N SER A 200 -7.18 -16.66 6.46
CA SER A 200 -8.57 -16.97 6.29
C SER A 200 -8.76 -18.49 6.17
N ALA A 201 -9.67 -19.04 6.96
CA ALA A 201 -10.07 -20.42 6.80
C ALA A 201 -10.86 -20.57 5.50
N THR A 202 -10.40 -21.43 4.60
CA THR A 202 -11.16 -21.86 3.41
C THR A 202 -12.50 -22.46 3.80
N THR A 203 -13.56 -21.94 3.23
CA THR A 203 -14.93 -22.50 3.15
C THR A 203 -15.19 -23.76 3.95
N GLY A 204 -15.70 -23.63 5.17
CA GLY A 204 -16.30 -24.73 5.93
C GLY A 204 -15.88 -24.90 7.37
N GLY A 205 -14.99 -24.10 7.90
CA GLY A 205 -14.58 -24.16 9.29
C GLY A 205 -14.73 -22.81 9.99
N SER A 206 -15.62 -22.71 10.92
CA SER A 206 -15.68 -21.61 11.86
C SER A 206 -14.45 -21.71 12.79
N GLY A 207 -13.38 -20.97 12.48
CA GLY A 207 -12.25 -20.92 13.40
C GLY A 207 -10.98 -20.42 12.77
N TRP A 208 -10.50 -19.32 13.26
CA TRP A 208 -9.16 -18.85 13.06
C TRP A 208 -8.20 -19.76 13.83
N THR A 209 -7.22 -20.32 13.16
CA THR A 209 -6.11 -20.99 13.82
C THR A 209 -4.90 -20.07 13.73
N ASN A 210 -4.46 -19.58 14.88
CA ASN A 210 -3.13 -19.04 15.02
C ASN A 210 -2.17 -20.23 15.19
N GLU A 211 -1.15 -20.38 14.34
CA GLU A 211 -0.16 -21.45 14.46
C GLU A 211 0.74 -21.28 15.70
N ASP A 212 0.81 -20.07 16.27
CA ASP A 212 1.40 -19.82 17.58
C ASP A 212 0.30 -19.58 18.63
N SER A 213 0.29 -20.39 19.67
CA SER A 213 -0.71 -20.53 20.73
C SER A 213 -1.03 -19.27 21.56
N SER A 214 -1.12 -18.09 20.96
CA SER A 214 -1.60 -16.89 21.62
C SER A 214 -3.10 -16.71 21.40
N THR A 215 -3.79 -16.38 22.46
CA THR A 215 -5.25 -16.24 22.50
C THR A 215 -5.71 -15.15 21.52
N VAL A 216 -6.41 -15.54 20.48
CA VAL A 216 -7.06 -14.61 19.54
C VAL A 216 -8.29 -14.03 20.23
N ALA A 217 -8.32 -12.74 20.50
CA ALA A 217 -9.51 -12.04 20.95
C ALA A 217 -10.34 -11.61 19.73
N LEU A 218 -11.50 -12.21 19.55
CA LEU A 218 -12.50 -11.77 18.59
C LEU A 218 -13.15 -10.49 19.11
N ILE A 219 -13.01 -9.40 18.38
CA ILE A 219 -13.79 -8.19 18.62
C ILE A 219 -14.94 -8.22 17.62
N VAL A 220 -16.14 -8.46 18.12
CA VAL A 220 -17.39 -8.37 17.36
C VAL A 220 -18.02 -7.04 17.75
N ASP A 221 -18.13 -6.11 16.81
CA ASP A 221 -18.94 -4.89 16.95
C ASP A 221 -20.36 -5.15 16.44
#